data_1e7593fbf4eb33a15682767f6e4a9fde
#
_entry.id   1e7593fbf4eb33a15682767f6e4a9fde
#
_cell.length_a   1.000
_cell.length_b   1.000
_cell.length_c   1.000
_cell.angle_alpha   90.00
_cell.angle_beta   90.00
_cell.angle_gamma   90.00
#
_symmetry.space_group_name_H-M   'P 1'
#
loop_
_entity.id
_entity.type
_entity.pdbx_description
1 polymer ?
#
loop_
_entity_poly.entity_id
_entity_poly.type
_entity_poly.pdbx_seq_one_letter_code
_entity_poly.pdbx_strand_id
1 'polypeptide(L)'
;MEVIVQAEFLFVPDPKVSNNPIVPRRVLVVDDSAAQRRVLSLSLARWGYRVTEADSGEAALKLCQDTAFHMILSDWGMPGMSGLDLCRAVRAMPHDGYGYFILLTSKSDKAEVADGLDAGADDFLSKPINPDELRARMRAGERVLTMQQELLEKNRLVRSTLDELQAVYDSLDRDLIEARKVQQTFVRERHRDFGHAAVSILLRPSGHVGGDLVGWFRIDSRRVAVYAVDVSGHGVASAMMTARLAGHLSGAAPELNYALSAGANGEIQALPPEAVAARFNRMMIDDMQVDQYFTMAYAEVDLETGHVALVQAGHPHPAILRADGAVEYLGEGGLPVGLIGAAGYDRIEAQLRPGDRLFLMSDGITECADPTGIELGEDGLARILRQHARLTSPGLMDALVSELQRHAGGIDFRDDVSGVIFDWRGPSL
;
A
#
# COMPACT_ATOMS: atom_id res chain seq x y z
N MET A 1 3.39 19.65 -28.71
CA MET A 1 2.66 20.68 -27.94
C MET A 1 2.79 20.23 -26.49
N GLU A 2 3.77 20.82 -25.80
CA GLU A 2 4.16 20.45 -24.45
C GLU A 2 3.04 20.82 -23.46
N VAL A 3 2.46 19.84 -22.81
CA VAL A 3 1.59 20.04 -21.66
C VAL A 3 2.49 20.07 -20.42
N ILE A 4 2.79 21.25 -19.97
CA ILE A 4 3.45 21.51 -18.69
C ILE A 4 2.45 21.13 -17.60
N VAL A 5 2.71 20.00 -16.94
CA VAL A 5 2.07 19.65 -15.65
C VAL A 5 2.61 20.64 -14.63
N GLN A 6 1.85 21.68 -14.32
CA GLN A 6 2.08 22.53 -13.15
C GLN A 6 1.82 21.67 -11.89
N ALA A 7 2.91 21.18 -11.30
CA ALA A 7 2.90 20.77 -9.92
C ALA A 7 2.58 22.00 -9.09
N GLU A 8 1.37 22.14 -8.60
CA GLU A 8 1.04 23.07 -7.54
C GLU A 8 1.86 22.68 -6.31
N PHE A 9 3.01 23.35 -6.17
CA PHE A 9 3.73 23.39 -4.91
C PHE A 9 2.73 23.92 -3.87
N LEU A 10 2.26 23.03 -3.00
CA LEU A 10 1.64 23.41 -1.75
C LEU A 10 2.60 24.39 -1.06
N PHE A 11 2.26 25.64 -1.13
CA PHE A 11 2.92 26.74 -0.45
C PHE A 11 2.79 26.43 1.05
N VAL A 12 3.84 25.84 1.63
CA VAL A 12 4.01 25.82 3.09
C VAL A 12 4.22 27.27 3.47
N PRO A 13 3.29 27.91 4.18
CA PRO A 13 3.50 29.28 4.62
C PRO A 13 4.72 29.28 5.53
N ASP A 14 5.70 30.14 5.18
CA ASP A 14 6.81 30.52 6.06
C ASP A 14 6.25 30.71 7.48
N PRO A 15 6.84 30.11 8.53
CA PRO A 15 6.36 30.28 9.88
C PRO A 15 6.59 31.77 10.22
N LYS A 16 5.61 32.60 9.86
CA LYS A 16 5.54 33.96 10.37
C LYS A 16 5.67 33.83 11.87
N VAL A 17 6.74 34.41 12.38
CA VAL A 17 6.94 34.69 13.79
C VAL A 17 5.57 35.01 14.39
N SER A 18 5.05 34.01 15.11
CA SER A 18 3.78 34.13 15.81
C SER A 18 3.95 35.27 16.80
N ASN A 19 3.31 36.38 16.51
CA ASN A 19 3.10 37.46 17.46
C ASN A 19 2.05 37.05 18.49
N ASN A 20 2.26 35.88 19.08
CA ASN A 20 1.51 35.45 20.26
C ASN A 20 1.99 36.36 21.39
N PRO A 21 1.10 37.04 22.13
CA PRO A 21 1.50 37.85 23.26
C PRO A 21 2.34 36.96 24.18
N ILE A 22 3.61 37.37 24.41
CA ILE A 22 4.53 36.62 25.27
C ILE A 22 3.89 36.60 26.65
N VAL A 23 3.20 35.50 26.95
CA VAL A 23 2.67 35.26 28.29
C VAL A 23 3.87 35.16 29.22
N PRO A 24 4.02 36.07 30.22
CA PRO A 24 5.19 36.09 31.09
C PRO A 24 5.36 34.69 31.70
N ARG A 25 6.56 34.10 31.54
CA ARG A 25 6.85 32.78 32.12
C ARG A 25 6.76 32.86 33.64
N ARG A 26 6.05 31.95 34.26
CA ARG A 26 5.89 31.85 35.70
C ARG A 26 7.15 31.25 36.32
N VAL A 27 7.72 31.95 37.27
CA VAL A 27 8.93 31.55 38.00
C VAL A 27 8.62 31.48 39.48
N LEU A 28 8.99 30.36 40.13
CA LEU A 28 8.94 30.20 41.59
C LEU A 28 10.33 30.46 42.18
N VAL A 29 10.41 31.36 43.14
CA VAL A 29 11.64 31.66 43.89
C VAL A 29 11.47 31.15 45.30
N VAL A 30 12.38 30.23 45.73
CA VAL A 30 12.35 29.57 47.04
C VAL A 30 13.66 29.86 47.76
N ASP A 31 13.59 30.55 48.87
CA ASP A 31 14.75 30.88 49.72
C ASP A 31 14.22 31.25 51.11
N ASP A 32 14.81 30.75 52.19
CA ASP A 32 14.38 31.04 53.54
C ASP A 32 14.70 32.51 53.96
N SER A 33 15.73 33.12 53.37
CA SER A 33 16.07 34.50 53.56
C SER A 33 15.13 35.47 52.82
N ALA A 34 14.28 36.17 53.54
CA ALA A 34 13.37 37.17 52.97
C ALA A 34 14.08 38.24 52.11
N ALA A 35 15.30 38.61 52.53
CA ALA A 35 16.09 39.62 51.78
C ALA A 35 16.59 39.09 50.43
N GLN A 36 17.14 37.86 50.42
CA GLN A 36 17.61 37.22 49.17
C GLN A 36 16.45 36.93 48.23
N ARG A 37 15.38 36.36 48.74
CA ARG A 37 14.15 36.09 47.97
C ARG A 37 13.61 37.38 47.29
N ARG A 38 13.57 38.49 48.05
CA ARG A 38 13.09 39.78 47.51
C ARG A 38 13.98 40.36 46.41
N VAL A 39 15.30 40.26 46.55
CA VAL A 39 16.26 40.74 45.56
C VAL A 39 16.14 39.95 44.24
N LEU A 40 16.03 38.62 44.34
CA LEU A 40 15.84 37.73 43.20
C LEU A 40 14.52 38.06 42.49
N SER A 41 13.43 38.14 43.23
CA SER A 41 12.09 38.41 42.71
C SER A 41 12.02 39.73 41.98
N LEU A 42 12.64 40.80 42.51
CA LEU A 42 12.69 42.08 41.87
C LEU A 42 13.51 42.05 40.57
N SER A 43 14.62 41.34 40.57
CA SER A 43 15.46 41.17 39.35
C SER A 43 14.72 40.42 38.23
N LEU A 44 14.08 39.34 38.56
CA LEU A 44 13.30 38.51 37.62
C LEU A 44 12.07 39.28 37.11
N ALA A 45 11.36 40.01 37.98
CA ALA A 45 10.21 40.81 37.55
C ALA A 45 10.62 41.96 36.58
N ARG A 46 11.80 42.59 36.80
CA ARG A 46 12.37 43.57 35.84
C ARG A 46 12.70 42.95 34.46
N TRP A 47 12.99 41.67 34.41
CA TRP A 47 13.24 40.96 33.16
C TRP A 47 11.96 40.40 32.49
N GLY A 48 10.78 40.69 33.09
CA GLY A 48 9.48 40.35 32.52
C GLY A 48 8.92 39.00 32.98
N TYR A 49 9.51 38.34 33.99
CA TYR A 49 8.96 37.11 34.55
C TYR A 49 7.82 37.40 35.54
N ARG A 50 6.85 36.47 35.61
CA ARG A 50 5.82 36.48 36.64
C ARG A 50 6.31 35.66 37.84
N VAL A 51 6.72 36.32 38.88
CA VAL A 51 7.37 35.70 40.03
C VAL A 51 6.37 35.36 41.13
N THR A 52 6.49 34.19 41.69
CA THR A 52 5.84 33.73 42.93
C THR A 52 6.95 33.41 43.93
N GLU A 53 6.77 33.79 45.20
CA GLU A 53 7.74 33.55 46.26
C GLU A 53 7.27 32.45 47.24
N ALA A 54 8.20 31.63 47.71
CA ALA A 54 8.02 30.68 48.79
C ALA A 54 9.18 30.79 49.77
N ASP A 55 8.92 30.70 51.05
CA ASP A 55 9.90 30.86 52.14
C ASP A 55 10.47 29.53 52.64
N SER A 56 9.99 28.43 52.11
CA SER A 56 10.38 27.06 52.48
C SER A 56 10.12 26.08 51.37
N GLY A 57 10.80 24.94 51.41
CA GLY A 57 10.59 23.84 50.44
C GLY A 57 9.17 23.28 50.49
N GLU A 58 8.59 23.18 51.67
CA GLU A 58 7.21 22.68 51.87
C GLU A 58 6.17 23.63 51.29
N ALA A 59 6.36 24.96 51.48
CA ALA A 59 5.48 25.96 50.88
C ALA A 59 5.59 25.95 49.34
N ALA A 60 6.81 25.82 48.84
CA ALA A 60 7.07 25.70 47.38
C ALA A 60 6.43 24.44 46.79
N LEU A 61 6.54 23.30 47.44
CA LEU A 61 5.95 22.04 47.02
C LEU A 61 4.43 22.14 46.89
N LYS A 62 3.78 22.77 47.90
CA LYS A 62 2.34 23.01 47.88
C LYS A 62 1.93 23.89 46.70
N LEU A 63 2.69 24.95 46.43
CA LEU A 63 2.43 25.81 45.28
C LEU A 63 2.59 25.07 43.93
N CYS A 64 3.55 24.14 43.86
CA CYS A 64 3.76 23.31 42.65
C CYS A 64 2.62 22.30 42.45
N GLN A 65 1.89 21.87 43.47
CA GLN A 65 0.70 21.03 43.35
C GLN A 65 -0.47 21.75 42.69
N ASP A 66 -0.63 23.03 43.00
CA ASP A 66 -1.76 23.84 42.49
C ASP A 66 -1.43 24.60 41.20
N THR A 67 -0.15 24.83 40.90
CA THR A 67 0.29 25.69 39.81
C THR A 67 1.54 25.15 39.13
N ALA A 68 1.50 24.97 37.82
CA ALA A 68 2.69 24.64 37.05
C ALA A 68 3.57 25.87 36.88
N PHE A 69 4.83 25.79 37.30
CA PHE A 69 5.85 26.82 37.03
C PHE A 69 6.73 26.40 35.88
N HIS A 70 7.10 27.39 35.05
CA HIS A 70 8.02 27.15 33.95
C HIS A 70 9.46 27.02 34.43
N MET A 71 9.81 27.79 35.49
CA MET A 71 11.12 27.77 36.10
C MET A 71 11.00 27.81 37.62
N ILE A 72 11.91 27.12 38.33
CA ILE A 72 11.99 27.10 39.77
C ILE A 72 13.43 27.44 40.15
N LEU A 73 13.62 28.49 40.95
CA LEU A 73 14.90 28.86 41.56
C LEU A 73 14.79 28.55 43.04
N SER A 74 15.55 27.59 43.55
CA SER A 74 15.51 27.19 44.95
C SER A 74 16.87 27.30 45.61
N ASP A 75 16.93 27.90 46.78
CA ASP A 75 18.09 27.72 47.63
C ASP A 75 18.32 26.25 47.97
N TRP A 76 19.57 25.85 48.01
CA TRP A 76 19.97 24.47 48.35
C TRP A 76 19.71 24.21 49.84
N GLY A 77 20.20 25.06 50.72
CA GLY A 77 20.21 24.86 52.14
C GLY A 77 19.09 25.63 52.86
N MET A 78 17.93 25.02 52.99
CA MET A 78 16.80 25.56 53.72
C MET A 78 16.46 24.69 54.94
N PRO A 79 15.94 25.28 56.05
CA PRO A 79 15.41 24.53 57.17
C PRO A 79 14.24 23.64 56.72
N GLY A 80 14.19 22.40 57.24
CA GLY A 80 13.17 21.43 56.82
C GLY A 80 13.49 20.77 55.52
N MET A 81 12.67 21.00 54.47
CA MET A 81 12.87 20.48 53.12
C MET A 81 13.96 21.28 52.39
N SER A 82 15.07 20.63 52.06
CA SER A 82 16.14 21.24 51.28
C SER A 82 15.70 21.49 49.83
N GLY A 83 16.42 22.37 49.11
CA GLY A 83 16.18 22.58 47.69
C GLY A 83 16.37 21.32 46.82
N LEU A 84 17.26 20.43 47.27
CA LEU A 84 17.49 19.13 46.65
C LEU A 84 16.28 18.20 46.80
N ASP A 85 15.71 18.15 48.02
CA ASP A 85 14.52 17.34 48.32
C ASP A 85 13.29 17.89 47.57
N LEU A 86 13.17 19.21 47.48
CA LEU A 86 12.15 19.88 46.68
C LEU A 86 12.27 19.50 45.21
N CYS A 87 13.48 19.52 44.64
CA CYS A 87 13.72 19.12 43.28
C CYS A 87 13.26 17.69 43.01
N ARG A 88 13.68 16.74 43.85
CA ARG A 88 13.24 15.33 43.75
C ARG A 88 11.71 15.19 43.84
N ALA A 89 11.08 15.90 44.77
CA ALA A 89 9.64 15.87 44.97
C ALA A 89 8.89 16.42 43.75
N VAL A 90 9.35 17.55 43.18
CA VAL A 90 8.78 18.15 41.97
C VAL A 90 8.95 17.24 40.76
N ARG A 91 10.10 16.58 40.61
CA ARG A 91 10.34 15.60 39.53
C ARG A 91 9.48 14.35 39.60
N ALA A 92 9.11 13.94 40.86
CA ALA A 92 8.25 12.80 41.10
C ALA A 92 6.75 13.08 40.86
N MET A 93 6.36 14.36 40.70
CA MET A 93 4.96 14.72 40.47
C MET A 93 4.54 14.38 39.04
N PRO A 94 3.33 13.84 38.80
CA PRO A 94 2.75 13.69 37.49
C PRO A 94 2.34 15.08 36.96
N HIS A 95 3.16 15.70 36.12
CA HIS A 95 2.85 16.98 35.52
C HIS A 95 2.84 16.90 34.00
N ASP A 96 1.90 17.59 33.36
CA ASP A 96 1.82 17.76 31.88
C ASP A 96 2.88 18.76 31.33
N GLY A 97 3.83 19.22 32.13
CA GLY A 97 4.84 20.18 31.71
C GLY A 97 6.16 20.06 32.45
N TYR A 98 7.24 20.30 31.71
CA TYR A 98 8.58 20.36 32.28
C TYR A 98 8.83 21.72 32.91
N GLY A 99 9.26 21.75 34.20
CA GLY A 99 9.76 22.96 34.84
C GLY A 99 11.29 22.95 34.89
N TYR A 100 11.93 24.00 34.41
CA TYR A 100 13.38 24.13 34.48
C TYR A 100 13.81 24.51 35.90
N PHE A 101 14.62 23.65 36.56
CA PHE A 101 14.96 23.77 37.96
C PHE A 101 16.41 24.24 38.15
N ILE A 102 16.61 25.40 38.82
CA ILE A 102 17.93 25.95 39.13
C ILE A 102 18.14 25.90 40.63
N LEU A 103 19.23 25.26 41.09
CA LEU A 103 19.64 25.27 42.50
C LEU A 103 20.61 26.42 42.76
N LEU A 104 20.37 27.15 43.85
CA LEU A 104 21.24 28.23 44.34
C LEU A 104 22.08 27.66 45.53
N THR A 105 23.39 27.63 45.40
CA THR A 105 24.27 27.01 46.39
C THR A 105 25.34 27.98 46.90
N SER A 106 25.64 27.92 48.21
CA SER A 106 26.78 28.64 48.82
C SER A 106 28.06 27.83 48.78
N LYS A 107 28.01 26.61 48.27
CA LYS A 107 29.10 25.64 48.27
C LYS A 107 29.60 25.41 46.82
N SER A 108 30.90 25.45 46.64
CA SER A 108 31.56 25.23 45.35
C SER A 108 32.15 23.83 45.22
N ASP A 109 31.69 22.86 46.09
CA ASP A 109 32.25 21.54 46.05
C ASP A 109 31.66 20.73 44.89
N LYS A 110 32.54 20.16 44.07
CA LYS A 110 32.16 19.43 42.86
C LYS A 110 31.26 18.22 43.13
N ALA A 111 31.37 17.63 44.32
CA ALA A 111 30.54 16.49 44.72
C ALA A 111 29.07 16.91 44.91
N GLU A 112 28.82 18.04 45.55
CA GLU A 112 27.44 18.55 45.77
C GLU A 112 26.75 18.99 44.47
N VAL A 113 27.51 19.54 43.52
CA VAL A 113 26.98 19.87 42.18
C VAL A 113 26.54 18.61 41.44
N ALA A 114 27.29 17.52 41.53
CA ALA A 114 26.91 16.23 40.94
C ALA A 114 25.60 15.68 41.58
N ASP A 115 25.49 15.73 42.91
CA ASP A 115 24.28 15.31 43.65
C ASP A 115 23.05 16.13 43.25
N GLY A 116 23.20 17.42 42.92
CA GLY A 116 22.15 18.31 42.47
C GLY A 116 21.63 17.95 41.08
N LEU A 117 22.54 17.65 40.16
CA LEU A 117 22.21 17.20 38.79
C LEU A 117 21.57 15.81 38.79
N ASP A 118 22.09 14.88 39.62
CA ASP A 118 21.51 13.54 39.79
C ASP A 118 20.13 13.57 40.42
N ALA A 119 19.81 14.58 41.21
CA ALA A 119 18.47 14.83 41.75
C ALA A 119 17.48 15.38 40.71
N GLY A 120 17.95 15.70 39.53
CA GLY A 120 17.14 16.20 38.42
C GLY A 120 17.08 17.74 38.29
N ALA A 121 17.98 18.46 38.93
CA ALA A 121 18.14 19.89 38.65
C ALA A 121 18.78 20.09 37.29
N ASP A 122 18.32 21.12 36.55
CA ASP A 122 18.82 21.41 35.20
C ASP A 122 20.07 22.29 35.24
N ASP A 123 20.21 23.07 36.26
CA ASP A 123 21.33 24.00 36.40
C ASP A 123 21.55 24.36 37.88
N PHE A 124 22.67 25.00 38.14
CA PHE A 124 23.00 25.55 39.49
C PHE A 124 23.69 26.90 39.39
N LEU A 125 23.61 27.69 40.46
CA LEU A 125 24.23 29.00 40.58
C LEU A 125 24.86 29.15 41.97
N SER A 126 26.14 29.58 42.01
CA SER A 126 26.83 29.81 43.26
C SER A 126 26.48 31.20 43.87
N LYS A 127 26.30 31.21 45.19
CA LYS A 127 26.15 32.47 45.97
C LYS A 127 27.56 33.04 46.28
N PRO A 128 27.80 34.35 46.17
CA PRO A 128 26.84 35.42 45.89
C PRO A 128 26.42 35.45 44.42
N ILE A 129 25.10 35.57 44.16
CA ILE A 129 24.51 35.46 42.83
C ILE A 129 24.92 36.69 41.96
N ASN A 130 25.59 36.42 40.86
CA ASN A 130 25.87 37.44 39.84
C ASN A 130 24.62 37.61 38.96
N PRO A 131 24.06 38.83 38.84
CA PRO A 131 22.87 39.08 38.03
C PRO A 131 23.03 38.71 36.54
N ASP A 132 24.21 38.90 35.96
CA ASP A 132 24.44 38.56 34.55
C ASP A 132 24.50 37.07 34.35
N GLU A 133 25.07 36.29 35.28
CA GLU A 133 25.08 34.85 35.26
C GLU A 133 23.67 34.29 35.45
N LEU A 134 22.92 34.78 36.44
CA LEU A 134 21.51 34.39 36.59
C LEU A 134 20.71 34.63 35.32
N ARG A 135 20.89 35.80 34.67
CA ARG A 135 20.19 36.12 33.45
C ARG A 135 20.56 35.21 32.30
N ALA A 136 21.82 34.80 32.20
CA ALA A 136 22.29 33.85 31.19
C ALA A 136 21.67 32.44 31.39
N ARG A 137 21.60 31.96 32.66
CA ARG A 137 20.97 30.67 33.02
C ARG A 137 19.47 30.67 32.74
N MET A 138 18.78 31.77 33.11
CA MET A 138 17.34 31.91 32.81
C MET A 138 17.05 31.85 31.30
N ARG A 139 17.86 32.52 30.46
CA ARG A 139 17.75 32.42 29.01
C ARG A 139 18.04 31.03 28.47
N ALA A 140 18.98 30.28 29.07
CA ALA A 140 19.25 28.92 28.71
C ALA A 140 18.01 28.03 28.99
N GLY A 141 17.42 28.17 30.18
CA GLY A 141 16.19 27.50 30.54
C GLY A 141 15.01 27.82 29.62
N GLU A 142 14.85 29.08 29.21
CA GLU A 142 13.84 29.51 28.23
C GLU A 142 13.97 28.76 26.89
N ARG A 143 15.21 28.59 26.38
CA ARG A 143 15.44 27.84 25.14
C ARG A 143 15.06 26.40 25.28
N VAL A 144 15.42 25.75 26.39
CA VAL A 144 15.05 24.35 26.66
C VAL A 144 13.53 24.19 26.70
N LEU A 145 12.83 25.05 27.44
CA LEU A 145 11.37 25.03 27.55
C LEU A 145 10.68 25.26 26.20
N THR A 146 11.23 26.16 25.38
CA THR A 146 10.68 26.43 24.03
C THR A 146 10.87 25.21 23.12
N MET A 147 12.08 24.63 23.08
CA MET A 147 12.36 23.42 22.30
C MET A 147 11.45 22.25 22.70
N GLN A 148 11.18 22.11 23.99
CA GLN A 148 10.33 21.05 24.48
C GLN A 148 8.86 21.26 24.09
N GLN A 149 8.36 22.50 24.15
CA GLN A 149 7.02 22.84 23.67
C GLN A 149 6.88 22.56 22.16
N GLU A 150 7.86 23.00 21.36
CA GLU A 150 7.87 22.72 19.93
C GLU A 150 7.89 21.20 19.62
N LEU A 151 8.67 20.44 20.40
CA LEU A 151 8.72 18.98 20.25
C LEU A 151 7.36 18.32 20.57
N LEU A 152 6.70 18.77 21.64
CA LEU A 152 5.37 18.26 22.01
C LEU A 152 4.31 18.59 20.96
N GLU A 153 4.35 19.81 20.40
CA GLU A 153 3.43 20.20 19.30
C GLU A 153 3.68 19.38 18.04
N LYS A 154 4.95 19.20 17.65
CA LYS A 154 5.30 18.36 16.49
C LYS A 154 4.86 16.92 16.68
N ASN A 155 5.07 16.35 17.87
CA ASN A 155 4.64 14.98 18.17
C ASN A 155 3.10 14.83 18.12
N ARG A 156 2.34 15.84 18.57
CA ARG A 156 0.88 15.85 18.44
C ARG A 156 0.46 15.89 16.97
N LEU A 157 1.08 16.76 16.19
CA LEU A 157 0.80 16.87 14.76
C LEU A 157 1.09 15.54 14.02
N VAL A 158 2.26 14.95 14.27
CA VAL A 158 2.63 13.67 13.64
C VAL A 158 1.61 12.58 13.99
N ARG A 159 1.18 12.49 15.24
CA ARG A 159 0.16 11.50 15.65
C ARG A 159 -1.16 11.73 14.92
N SER A 160 -1.67 12.97 14.91
CA SER A 160 -2.95 13.26 14.21
C SER A 160 -2.87 12.96 12.70
N THR A 161 -1.74 13.27 12.06
CA THR A 161 -1.53 12.95 10.64
C THR A 161 -1.48 11.45 10.38
N LEU A 162 -0.87 10.67 11.29
CA LEU A 162 -0.86 9.21 11.19
C LEU A 162 -2.26 8.63 11.34
N ASP A 163 -3.06 9.15 12.29
CA ASP A 163 -4.44 8.70 12.50
C ASP A 163 -5.32 9.01 11.28
N GLU A 164 -5.17 10.20 10.69
CA GLU A 164 -5.88 10.57 9.45
C GLU A 164 -5.47 9.67 8.28
N LEU A 165 -4.17 9.43 8.10
CA LEU A 165 -3.65 8.56 7.06
C LEU A 165 -4.18 7.14 7.20
N GLN A 166 -4.16 6.59 8.42
CA GLN A 166 -4.71 5.26 8.69
C GLN A 166 -6.20 5.17 8.33
N ALA A 167 -6.99 6.19 8.66
CA ALA A 167 -8.40 6.21 8.32
C ALA A 167 -8.65 6.22 6.80
N VAL A 168 -7.81 6.95 6.03
CA VAL A 168 -7.86 6.95 4.56
C VAL A 168 -7.50 5.58 4.00
N TYR A 169 -6.43 4.95 4.51
CA TYR A 169 -6.05 3.60 4.10
C TYR A 169 -7.14 2.56 4.37
N ASP A 170 -7.74 2.59 5.57
CA ASP A 170 -8.83 1.67 5.93
C ASP A 170 -10.10 1.87 5.08
N SER A 171 -10.33 3.10 4.59
CA SER A 171 -11.43 3.36 3.67
C SER A 171 -11.14 2.81 2.28
N LEU A 172 -9.93 3.08 1.75
CA LEU A 172 -9.49 2.60 0.45
C LEU A 172 -9.48 1.06 0.39
N ASP A 173 -8.98 0.41 1.44
CA ASP A 173 -8.93 -1.05 1.54
C ASP A 173 -10.33 -1.67 1.44
N ARG A 174 -11.31 -1.07 2.14
CA ARG A 174 -12.72 -1.50 2.05
C ARG A 174 -13.28 -1.36 0.64
N ASP A 175 -13.02 -0.23 -0.03
CA ASP A 175 -13.49 0.02 -1.39
C ASP A 175 -12.88 -0.98 -2.39
N LEU A 176 -11.60 -1.31 -2.23
CA LEU A 176 -10.91 -2.31 -3.05
C LEU A 176 -11.44 -3.74 -2.81
N ILE A 177 -11.77 -4.09 -1.57
CA ILE A 177 -12.41 -5.37 -1.25
C ILE A 177 -13.78 -5.49 -1.93
N GLU A 178 -14.58 -4.42 -1.96
CA GLU A 178 -15.87 -4.43 -2.67
C GLU A 178 -15.68 -4.52 -4.19
N ALA A 179 -14.71 -3.80 -4.77
CA ALA A 179 -14.36 -3.90 -6.18
C ALA A 179 -13.93 -5.33 -6.57
N ARG A 180 -13.15 -6.01 -5.72
CA ARG A 180 -12.79 -7.43 -5.89
C ARG A 180 -14.01 -8.35 -5.98
N LYS A 181 -15.01 -8.15 -5.14
CA LYS A 181 -16.25 -8.95 -5.19
C LYS A 181 -16.96 -8.78 -6.53
N VAL A 182 -17.01 -7.56 -7.05
CA VAL A 182 -17.59 -7.28 -8.37
C VAL A 182 -16.79 -8.00 -9.46
N GLN A 183 -15.46 -7.89 -9.45
CA GLN A 183 -14.59 -8.55 -10.43
C GLN A 183 -14.76 -10.08 -10.42
N GLN A 184 -14.91 -10.69 -9.25
CA GLN A 184 -15.15 -12.14 -9.13
C GLN A 184 -16.47 -12.59 -9.79
N THR A 185 -17.42 -11.70 -10.01
CA THR A 185 -18.68 -12.04 -10.72
C THR A 185 -18.49 -12.19 -12.22
N PHE A 186 -17.39 -11.71 -12.79
CA PHE A 186 -17.09 -11.89 -14.22
C PHE A 186 -16.75 -13.33 -14.55
N VAL A 187 -16.17 -14.07 -13.59
CA VAL A 187 -15.95 -15.53 -13.70
C VAL A 187 -17.11 -16.25 -13.01
N ARG A 188 -18.25 -16.31 -13.70
CA ARG A 188 -19.49 -16.90 -13.13
C ARG A 188 -19.37 -18.41 -12.87
N GLU A 189 -18.64 -19.13 -13.70
CA GLU A 189 -18.55 -20.58 -13.64
C GLU A 189 -17.09 -21.01 -13.87
N ARG A 190 -16.44 -21.44 -12.80
CA ARG A 190 -15.03 -21.85 -12.83
C ARG A 190 -14.80 -23.20 -13.50
N HIS A 191 -15.84 -24.02 -13.61
CA HIS A 191 -15.78 -25.32 -14.29
C HIS A 191 -17.11 -25.60 -14.97
N ARG A 192 -17.05 -25.98 -16.25
CA ARG A 192 -18.20 -26.41 -17.02
C ARG A 192 -17.90 -27.67 -17.80
N ASP A 193 -18.72 -28.69 -17.60
CA ASP A 193 -18.67 -29.96 -18.36
C ASP A 193 -19.74 -29.93 -19.45
N PHE A 194 -19.32 -30.20 -20.70
CA PHE A 194 -20.18 -30.30 -21.87
C PHE A 194 -20.42 -31.78 -22.29
N GLY A 195 -19.96 -32.74 -21.48
CA GLY A 195 -19.97 -34.19 -21.74
C GLY A 195 -18.69 -34.66 -22.45
N HIS A 196 -18.49 -34.25 -23.70
CA HIS A 196 -17.31 -34.59 -24.50
C HIS A 196 -16.17 -33.56 -24.42
N ALA A 197 -16.40 -32.46 -23.74
CA ALA A 197 -15.40 -31.45 -23.43
C ALA A 197 -15.68 -30.80 -22.10
N ALA A 198 -14.69 -30.16 -21.49
CA ALA A 198 -14.86 -29.32 -20.29
C ALA A 198 -13.97 -28.10 -20.32
N VAL A 199 -14.41 -27.04 -19.63
CA VAL A 199 -13.62 -25.83 -19.39
C VAL A 199 -13.36 -25.70 -17.90
N SER A 200 -12.13 -25.33 -17.54
CA SER A 200 -11.76 -25.00 -16.16
C SER A 200 -11.00 -23.67 -16.13
N ILE A 201 -11.28 -22.83 -15.15
CA ILE A 201 -10.72 -21.48 -15.02
C ILE A 201 -9.96 -21.36 -13.70
N LEU A 202 -8.76 -20.78 -13.79
CA LEU A 202 -7.96 -20.28 -12.69
C LEU A 202 -7.93 -18.74 -12.75
N LEU A 203 -8.21 -18.07 -11.65
CA LEU A 203 -8.00 -16.64 -11.49
C LEU A 203 -7.61 -16.34 -10.04
N ARG A 204 -6.39 -15.83 -9.86
CA ARG A 204 -5.78 -15.48 -8.58
C ARG A 204 -5.13 -14.10 -8.72
N PRO A 205 -5.81 -13.01 -8.35
CA PRO A 205 -5.24 -11.68 -8.37
C PRO A 205 -4.05 -11.57 -7.40
N SER A 206 -3.03 -10.83 -7.79
CA SER A 206 -1.84 -10.53 -6.99
C SER A 206 -2.13 -9.50 -5.88
N GLY A 207 -3.16 -8.69 -6.07
CA GLY A 207 -3.61 -7.66 -5.13
C GLY A 207 -5.09 -7.79 -4.77
N HIS A 208 -5.71 -6.66 -4.45
CA HIS A 208 -7.14 -6.58 -4.19
C HIS A 208 -7.96 -6.81 -5.46
N VAL A 209 -7.53 -6.20 -6.57
CA VAL A 209 -8.12 -6.31 -7.91
C VAL A 209 -7.01 -6.49 -8.93
N GLY A 210 -7.27 -7.28 -9.98
CA GLY A 210 -6.29 -7.64 -11.00
C GLY A 210 -6.61 -7.07 -12.38
N GLY A 211 -5.61 -7.11 -13.28
CA GLY A 211 -5.73 -6.81 -14.69
C GLY A 211 -6.23 -7.98 -15.54
N ASP A 212 -6.13 -9.19 -15.02
CA ASP A 212 -6.44 -10.41 -15.74
C ASP A 212 -7.93 -10.67 -15.91
N LEU A 213 -8.29 -11.14 -17.11
CA LEU A 213 -9.62 -11.62 -17.45
C LEU A 213 -9.52 -12.94 -18.20
N VAL A 214 -10.07 -13.99 -17.64
CA VAL A 214 -10.16 -15.32 -18.25
C VAL A 214 -11.60 -15.78 -18.28
N GLY A 215 -11.96 -16.48 -19.35
CA GLY A 215 -13.34 -16.91 -19.47
C GLY A 215 -13.61 -17.80 -20.69
N TRP A 216 -14.89 -18.09 -20.84
CA TRP A 216 -15.43 -18.82 -21.95
C TRP A 216 -16.87 -18.39 -22.23
N PHE A 217 -17.31 -18.61 -23.46
CA PHE A 217 -18.73 -18.53 -23.83
C PHE A 217 -19.05 -19.49 -24.95
N ARG A 218 -20.32 -19.87 -25.04
CA ARG A 218 -20.82 -20.71 -26.13
C ARG A 218 -21.12 -19.85 -27.32
N ILE A 219 -20.53 -20.16 -28.47
CA ILE A 219 -20.80 -19.48 -29.74
C ILE A 219 -22.10 -20.00 -30.33
N ASP A 220 -22.21 -21.33 -30.43
CA ASP A 220 -23.37 -22.06 -30.95
C ASP A 220 -23.46 -23.47 -30.35
N SER A 221 -24.27 -24.35 -30.90
CA SER A 221 -24.40 -25.74 -30.41
C SER A 221 -23.12 -26.55 -30.52
N ARG A 222 -22.19 -26.16 -31.42
CA ARG A 222 -21.01 -26.91 -31.79
C ARG A 222 -19.70 -26.24 -31.34
N ARG A 223 -19.68 -24.93 -31.18
CA ARG A 223 -18.44 -24.18 -30.88
C ARG A 223 -18.47 -23.48 -29.54
N VAL A 224 -17.33 -23.47 -28.88
CA VAL A 224 -17.06 -22.76 -27.63
C VAL A 224 -15.83 -21.85 -27.84
N ALA A 225 -15.92 -20.61 -27.36
CA ALA A 225 -14.78 -19.72 -27.26
C ALA A 225 -14.20 -19.78 -25.87
N VAL A 226 -12.87 -19.77 -25.78
CA VAL A 226 -12.10 -19.59 -24.54
C VAL A 226 -11.12 -18.44 -24.73
N TYR A 227 -10.88 -17.64 -23.67
CA TYR A 227 -10.02 -16.49 -23.78
C TYR A 227 -9.24 -16.22 -22.50
N ALA A 228 -8.07 -15.64 -22.66
CA ALA A 228 -7.26 -15.04 -21.60
C ALA A 228 -6.81 -13.66 -22.08
N VAL A 229 -6.93 -12.68 -21.19
CA VAL A 229 -6.59 -11.28 -21.42
C VAL A 229 -5.86 -10.78 -20.21
N ASP A 230 -4.80 -10.01 -20.41
CA ASP A 230 -4.07 -9.33 -19.38
C ASP A 230 -3.93 -7.84 -19.75
N VAL A 231 -4.44 -6.97 -18.89
CA VAL A 231 -4.47 -5.51 -19.08
C VAL A 231 -3.21 -4.89 -18.47
N SER A 232 -2.48 -4.13 -19.30
CA SER A 232 -1.26 -3.45 -18.87
C SER A 232 -1.43 -2.61 -17.60
N GLY A 233 -0.51 -2.80 -16.64
CA GLY A 233 -0.53 -2.15 -15.34
C GLY A 233 -1.36 -2.91 -14.30
N HIS A 234 -1.47 -2.37 -13.09
CA HIS A 234 -2.12 -3.01 -11.96
C HIS A 234 -3.07 -2.06 -11.21
N GLY A 235 -3.94 -2.62 -10.39
CA GLY A 235 -4.84 -1.89 -9.51
C GLY A 235 -6.15 -1.48 -10.16
N VAL A 236 -6.74 -0.37 -9.71
CA VAL A 236 -8.13 0.01 -10.06
C VAL A 236 -8.30 0.29 -11.56
N ALA A 237 -7.32 0.93 -12.18
CA ALA A 237 -7.42 1.30 -13.60
C ALA A 237 -7.48 0.07 -14.50
N SER A 238 -6.59 -0.92 -14.31
CA SER A 238 -6.61 -2.18 -15.06
C SER A 238 -7.89 -2.98 -14.76
N ALA A 239 -8.33 -3.03 -13.50
CA ALA A 239 -9.57 -3.70 -13.12
C ALA A 239 -10.82 -3.08 -13.76
N MET A 240 -10.88 -1.76 -13.93
CA MET A 240 -11.99 -1.10 -14.64
C MET A 240 -11.98 -1.45 -16.13
N MET A 241 -10.80 -1.52 -16.75
CA MET A 241 -10.67 -1.97 -18.13
C MET A 241 -11.10 -3.42 -18.28
N THR A 242 -10.64 -4.31 -17.40
CA THR A 242 -11.06 -5.72 -17.33
C THR A 242 -12.57 -5.86 -17.23
N ALA A 243 -13.23 -5.04 -16.40
CA ALA A 243 -14.69 -5.02 -16.29
C ALA A 243 -15.38 -4.66 -17.61
N ARG A 244 -14.85 -3.69 -18.35
CA ARG A 244 -15.36 -3.29 -19.66
C ARG A 244 -15.17 -4.41 -20.69
N LEU A 245 -13.98 -5.00 -20.77
CA LEU A 245 -13.69 -6.12 -21.65
C LEU A 245 -14.56 -7.33 -21.36
N ALA A 246 -14.83 -7.63 -20.09
CA ALA A 246 -15.73 -8.71 -19.69
C ALA A 246 -17.14 -8.54 -20.25
N GLY A 247 -17.64 -7.29 -20.33
CA GLY A 247 -18.92 -6.98 -20.98
C GLY A 247 -18.93 -7.31 -22.48
N HIS A 248 -17.78 -7.11 -23.16
CA HIS A 248 -17.63 -7.37 -24.61
C HIS A 248 -17.23 -8.82 -24.95
N LEU A 249 -16.97 -9.67 -23.96
CA LEU A 249 -16.69 -11.10 -24.13
C LEU A 249 -17.76 -11.96 -23.44
N SER A 250 -18.88 -11.37 -23.06
CA SER A 250 -19.94 -12.08 -22.35
C SER A 250 -20.86 -12.85 -23.31
N GLY A 251 -21.07 -14.14 -23.03
CA GLY A 251 -22.08 -14.94 -23.72
C GLY A 251 -23.53 -14.64 -23.30
N ALA A 252 -23.74 -13.83 -22.25
CA ALA A 252 -25.07 -13.46 -21.75
C ALA A 252 -25.73 -12.34 -22.58
N ALA A 253 -24.94 -11.56 -23.32
CA ALA A 253 -25.40 -10.49 -24.21
C ALA A 253 -24.69 -10.62 -25.57
N PRO A 254 -25.14 -11.57 -26.41
CA PRO A 254 -24.45 -11.83 -27.69
C PRO A 254 -24.36 -10.63 -28.62
N GLU A 255 -25.31 -9.71 -28.54
CA GLU A 255 -25.35 -8.47 -29.32
C GLU A 255 -24.26 -7.46 -28.93
N LEU A 256 -23.76 -7.57 -27.72
CA LEU A 256 -22.64 -6.74 -27.20
C LEU A 256 -21.29 -7.44 -27.32
N ASN A 257 -21.30 -8.73 -27.63
CA ASN A 257 -20.08 -9.53 -27.68
C ASN A 257 -19.27 -9.22 -28.96
N TYR A 258 -18.04 -8.77 -28.81
CA TYR A 258 -17.17 -8.37 -29.91
C TYR A 258 -16.64 -9.53 -30.75
N ALA A 259 -16.73 -10.74 -30.25
CA ALA A 259 -16.41 -11.95 -31.02
C ALA A 259 -17.58 -12.42 -31.91
N LEU A 260 -18.74 -11.77 -31.77
CA LEU A 260 -19.95 -12.15 -32.48
C LEU A 260 -20.42 -11.01 -33.39
N SER A 261 -21.10 -11.33 -34.48
CA SER A 261 -21.73 -10.39 -35.40
C SER A 261 -23.10 -10.90 -35.87
N ALA A 262 -24.01 -9.99 -36.13
CA ALA A 262 -25.27 -10.34 -36.76
C ALA A 262 -25.04 -10.62 -38.27
N GLY A 263 -25.35 -11.82 -38.73
CA GLY A 263 -25.37 -12.19 -40.12
C GLY A 263 -26.53 -11.52 -40.88
N ALA A 264 -26.54 -11.65 -42.22
CA ALA A 264 -27.52 -11.03 -43.09
C ALA A 264 -28.99 -11.44 -42.78
N ASN A 265 -29.21 -12.59 -42.15
CA ASN A 265 -30.53 -13.11 -41.80
C ASN A 265 -30.86 -12.92 -40.30
N GLY A 266 -30.08 -12.12 -39.55
CA GLY A 266 -30.24 -11.95 -38.11
C GLY A 266 -29.68 -13.09 -37.28
N GLU A 267 -29.02 -14.08 -37.90
CA GLU A 267 -28.31 -15.15 -37.17
C GLU A 267 -27.00 -14.61 -36.58
N ILE A 268 -26.68 -15.04 -35.34
CA ILE A 268 -25.41 -14.69 -34.71
C ILE A 268 -24.32 -15.56 -35.29
N GLN A 269 -23.26 -14.93 -35.83
CA GLN A 269 -22.09 -15.60 -36.38
C GLN A 269 -20.83 -15.18 -35.65
N ALA A 270 -19.91 -16.14 -35.41
CA ALA A 270 -18.60 -15.84 -34.88
C ALA A 270 -17.75 -15.08 -35.91
N LEU A 271 -17.03 -14.08 -35.45
CA LEU A 271 -15.93 -13.49 -36.21
C LEU A 271 -14.71 -14.41 -36.10
N PRO A 272 -13.89 -14.55 -37.16
CA PRO A 272 -12.64 -15.29 -37.03
C PRO A 272 -11.72 -14.66 -35.95
N PRO A 273 -10.93 -15.46 -35.21
CA PRO A 273 -10.13 -14.99 -34.05
C PRO A 273 -9.29 -13.73 -34.32
N GLU A 274 -8.62 -13.66 -35.49
CA GLU A 274 -7.82 -12.52 -35.89
C GLU A 274 -8.66 -11.23 -36.05
N ALA A 275 -9.91 -11.38 -36.50
CA ALA A 275 -10.84 -10.25 -36.62
C ALA A 275 -11.38 -9.79 -35.28
N VAL A 276 -11.48 -10.69 -34.27
CA VAL A 276 -11.82 -10.35 -32.91
C VAL A 276 -10.74 -9.45 -32.31
N ALA A 277 -9.47 -9.83 -32.38
CA ALA A 277 -8.35 -9.01 -31.90
C ALA A 277 -8.29 -7.66 -32.62
N ALA A 278 -8.46 -7.65 -33.94
CA ALA A 278 -8.49 -6.41 -34.74
C ALA A 278 -9.67 -5.49 -34.35
N ARG A 279 -10.83 -6.05 -33.99
CA ARG A 279 -11.99 -5.28 -33.52
C ARG A 279 -11.75 -4.65 -32.16
N PHE A 280 -11.16 -5.38 -31.25
CA PHE A 280 -10.72 -4.85 -29.96
C PHE A 280 -9.65 -3.77 -30.10
N ASN A 281 -8.68 -3.97 -31.00
CA ASN A 281 -7.64 -2.97 -31.27
C ASN A 281 -8.23 -1.64 -31.76
N ARG A 282 -9.18 -1.67 -32.68
CA ARG A 282 -9.90 -0.46 -33.13
C ARG A 282 -10.65 0.20 -31.99
N MET A 283 -11.37 -0.56 -31.15
CA MET A 283 -12.07 -0.02 -29.99
C MET A 283 -11.11 0.72 -29.04
N MET A 284 -9.95 0.13 -28.76
CA MET A 284 -8.97 0.74 -27.86
C MET A 284 -8.41 2.05 -28.43
N ILE A 285 -8.03 2.05 -29.69
CA ILE A 285 -7.37 3.19 -30.35
C ILE A 285 -8.38 4.32 -30.68
N ASP A 286 -9.53 3.97 -31.26
CA ASP A 286 -10.46 4.94 -31.82
C ASP A 286 -11.48 5.44 -30.79
N ASP A 287 -12.00 4.54 -29.94
CA ASP A 287 -13.12 4.86 -29.06
C ASP A 287 -12.69 5.23 -27.64
N MET A 288 -11.62 4.63 -27.13
CA MET A 288 -11.28 4.75 -25.72
C MET A 288 -10.25 5.83 -25.43
N GLN A 289 -9.32 6.10 -26.34
CA GLN A 289 -8.27 7.11 -26.20
C GLN A 289 -7.53 7.05 -24.83
N VAL A 290 -7.30 5.82 -24.34
CA VAL A 290 -6.57 5.57 -23.09
C VAL A 290 -5.15 5.09 -23.40
N ASP A 291 -4.21 5.39 -22.53
CA ASP A 291 -2.81 4.93 -22.67
C ASP A 291 -2.62 3.44 -22.32
N GLN A 292 -3.70 2.74 -21.94
CA GLN A 292 -3.67 1.32 -21.61
C GLN A 292 -3.78 0.47 -22.88
N TYR A 293 -3.10 -0.65 -22.87
CA TYR A 293 -3.20 -1.73 -23.84
C TYR A 293 -3.39 -3.06 -23.09
N PHE A 294 -3.66 -4.13 -23.82
CA PHE A 294 -3.74 -5.45 -23.21
C PHE A 294 -3.20 -6.53 -24.13
N THR A 295 -2.79 -7.64 -23.56
CA THR A 295 -2.46 -8.85 -24.29
C THR A 295 -3.67 -9.77 -24.32
N MET A 296 -3.81 -10.60 -25.38
CA MET A 296 -4.97 -11.48 -25.56
C MET A 296 -4.59 -12.77 -26.25
N ALA A 297 -5.05 -13.87 -25.70
CA ALA A 297 -5.21 -15.14 -26.41
C ALA A 297 -6.71 -15.46 -26.46
N TYR A 298 -7.23 -15.66 -27.68
CA TYR A 298 -8.62 -16.02 -27.92
C TYR A 298 -8.68 -17.23 -28.85
N ALA A 299 -9.41 -18.26 -28.46
CA ALA A 299 -9.53 -19.48 -29.25
C ALA A 299 -10.99 -19.93 -29.38
N GLU A 300 -11.36 -20.34 -30.59
CA GLU A 300 -12.59 -21.06 -30.89
C GLU A 300 -12.30 -22.53 -31.01
N VAL A 301 -13.06 -23.37 -30.35
CA VAL A 301 -12.91 -24.83 -30.37
C VAL A 301 -14.18 -25.47 -30.84
N ASP A 302 -14.07 -26.31 -31.88
CA ASP A 302 -15.14 -27.15 -32.39
C ASP A 302 -15.25 -28.41 -31.53
N LEU A 303 -16.41 -28.59 -30.90
CA LEU A 303 -16.67 -29.64 -29.93
C LEU A 303 -16.74 -31.06 -30.60
N GLU A 304 -17.07 -31.14 -31.89
CA GLU A 304 -17.19 -32.42 -32.60
C GLU A 304 -15.85 -32.88 -33.19
N THR A 305 -15.06 -31.93 -33.70
CA THR A 305 -13.82 -32.28 -34.40
C THR A 305 -12.57 -32.06 -33.58
N GLY A 306 -12.63 -31.23 -32.51
CA GLY A 306 -11.45 -30.82 -31.77
C GLY A 306 -10.57 -29.80 -32.51
N HIS A 307 -11.09 -29.25 -33.63
CA HIS A 307 -10.40 -28.21 -34.36
C HIS A 307 -10.35 -26.91 -33.54
N VAL A 308 -9.20 -26.27 -33.50
CA VAL A 308 -8.95 -25.02 -32.80
C VAL A 308 -8.50 -23.96 -33.79
N ALA A 309 -9.20 -22.84 -33.80
CA ALA A 309 -8.75 -21.61 -34.43
C ALA A 309 -8.46 -20.59 -33.34
N LEU A 310 -7.28 -19.99 -33.29
CA LEU A 310 -6.91 -19.04 -32.26
C LEU A 310 -6.14 -17.83 -32.78
N VAL A 311 -6.11 -16.78 -31.98
CA VAL A 311 -5.24 -15.63 -32.16
C VAL A 311 -4.42 -15.41 -30.88
N GLN A 312 -3.16 -15.05 -31.07
CA GLN A 312 -2.24 -14.60 -30.00
C GLN A 312 -1.87 -13.15 -30.27
N ALA A 313 -2.25 -12.26 -29.38
CA ALA A 313 -2.03 -10.84 -29.50
C ALA A 313 -1.16 -10.34 -28.33
N GLY A 314 0.16 -10.57 -28.42
CA GLY A 314 1.14 -10.21 -27.39
C GLY A 314 1.03 -11.03 -26.08
N HIS A 315 0.16 -12.03 -26.04
CA HIS A 315 -0.09 -12.86 -24.88
C HIS A 315 0.92 -14.02 -24.79
N PRO A 316 1.19 -14.61 -23.61
CA PRO A 316 1.99 -15.83 -23.50
C PRO A 316 1.51 -16.93 -24.46
N HIS A 317 2.45 -17.82 -24.85
CA HIS A 317 2.14 -18.86 -25.81
C HIS A 317 1.07 -19.83 -25.27
N PRO A 318 -0.08 -20.00 -25.98
CA PRO A 318 -1.01 -21.08 -25.68
C PRO A 318 -0.32 -22.43 -25.70
N ALA A 319 -0.64 -23.32 -24.77
CA ALA A 319 -0.04 -24.64 -24.70
C ALA A 319 -1.07 -25.74 -24.96
N ILE A 320 -0.69 -26.78 -25.68
CA ILE A 320 -1.46 -28.04 -25.76
C ILE A 320 -0.74 -29.09 -24.93
N LEU A 321 -1.39 -29.53 -23.84
CA LEU A 321 -0.98 -30.72 -23.13
C LEU A 321 -1.61 -31.94 -23.82
N ARG A 322 -0.80 -32.71 -24.51
CA ARG A 322 -1.22 -33.92 -25.21
C ARG A 322 -1.58 -35.05 -24.24
N ALA A 323 -2.42 -35.98 -24.68
CA ALA A 323 -2.82 -37.14 -23.86
C ALA A 323 -1.63 -38.02 -23.44
N ASP A 324 -0.55 -38.03 -24.22
CA ASP A 324 0.71 -38.76 -23.91
C ASP A 324 1.64 -38.00 -22.95
N GLY A 325 1.27 -36.78 -22.57
CA GLY A 325 2.03 -35.91 -21.68
C GLY A 325 3.00 -34.97 -22.39
N ALA A 326 3.08 -34.97 -23.73
CA ALA A 326 3.84 -33.96 -24.45
C ALA A 326 3.18 -32.59 -24.27
N VAL A 327 4.00 -31.51 -24.21
CA VAL A 327 3.52 -30.13 -24.18
C VAL A 327 4.03 -29.41 -25.42
N GLU A 328 3.13 -28.84 -26.18
CA GLU A 328 3.41 -28.06 -27.38
C GLU A 328 2.93 -26.64 -27.18
N TYR A 329 3.79 -25.65 -27.44
CA TYR A 329 3.44 -24.24 -27.43
C TYR A 329 3.05 -23.79 -28.82
N LEU A 330 2.04 -22.91 -28.90
CA LEU A 330 1.47 -22.42 -30.16
C LEU A 330 1.75 -20.94 -30.35
N GLY A 331 1.97 -20.52 -31.60
CA GLY A 331 2.11 -19.12 -31.97
C GLY A 331 3.55 -18.61 -31.91
N GLU A 332 3.71 -17.34 -32.24
CA GLU A 332 5.01 -16.63 -32.29
C GLU A 332 4.96 -15.28 -31.52
N GLY A 333 3.95 -15.06 -30.66
CA GLY A 333 3.77 -13.86 -29.84
C GLY A 333 2.73 -12.89 -30.41
N GLY A 334 3.14 -12.02 -31.32
CA GLY A 334 2.28 -10.97 -31.90
C GLY A 334 2.29 -9.65 -31.12
N LEU A 335 1.50 -8.69 -31.57
CA LEU A 335 1.41 -7.36 -31.00
C LEU A 335 0.26 -7.27 -29.98
N PRO A 336 0.44 -6.61 -28.84
CA PRO A 336 -0.65 -6.32 -27.92
C PRO A 336 -1.78 -5.51 -28.58
N VAL A 337 -2.98 -5.66 -28.04
CA VAL A 337 -4.18 -4.94 -28.47
C VAL A 337 -4.19 -3.53 -27.86
N GLY A 338 -4.44 -2.52 -28.69
CA GLY A 338 -4.50 -1.12 -28.26
C GLY A 338 -3.17 -0.38 -28.24
N LEU A 339 -2.08 -1.04 -28.66
CA LEU A 339 -0.75 -0.42 -28.67
C LEU A 339 -0.44 0.25 -30.02
N ILE A 340 -0.83 -0.37 -31.13
CA ILE A 340 -0.52 0.10 -32.50
C ILE A 340 -1.80 0.08 -33.34
N GLY A 341 -2.18 1.24 -33.93
CA GLY A 341 -3.43 1.38 -34.66
C GLY A 341 -3.57 0.47 -35.90
N ALA A 342 -2.47 0.17 -36.60
CA ALA A 342 -2.45 -0.71 -37.77
C ALA A 342 -1.88 -2.11 -37.47
N ALA A 343 -2.06 -2.62 -36.24
CA ALA A 343 -1.61 -3.96 -35.89
C ALA A 343 -2.33 -5.03 -36.72
N GLY A 344 -1.54 -5.94 -37.31
CA GLY A 344 -2.04 -7.16 -37.92
C GLY A 344 -2.03 -8.30 -36.89
N TYR A 345 -3.00 -9.20 -37.02
CA TYR A 345 -3.11 -10.37 -36.18
C TYR A 345 -3.25 -11.62 -37.05
N ASP A 346 -2.48 -12.64 -36.72
CA ASP A 346 -2.45 -13.87 -37.49
C ASP A 346 -3.32 -14.95 -36.82
N ARG A 347 -4.05 -15.68 -37.66
CA ARG A 347 -4.82 -16.83 -37.25
C ARG A 347 -3.91 -18.06 -37.15
N ILE A 348 -3.99 -18.77 -36.03
CA ILE A 348 -3.27 -20.00 -35.77
C ILE A 348 -4.28 -21.14 -35.74
N GLU A 349 -3.98 -22.23 -36.43
CA GLU A 349 -4.81 -23.43 -36.50
C GLU A 349 -4.13 -24.57 -35.76
N ALA A 350 -4.90 -25.30 -34.95
CA ALA A 350 -4.42 -26.48 -34.25
C ALA A 350 -5.48 -27.58 -34.20
N GLN A 351 -5.06 -28.81 -33.96
CA GLN A 351 -5.94 -29.95 -33.85
C GLN A 351 -5.74 -30.66 -32.54
N LEU A 352 -6.78 -30.69 -31.71
CA LEU A 352 -6.84 -31.53 -30.51
C LEU A 352 -7.17 -32.96 -30.88
N ARG A 353 -6.54 -33.91 -30.18
CA ARG A 353 -6.86 -35.31 -30.19
C ARG A 353 -7.64 -35.66 -28.91
N PRO A 354 -8.45 -36.70 -28.89
CA PRO A 354 -9.16 -37.11 -27.67
C PRO A 354 -8.21 -37.25 -26.47
N GLY A 355 -8.51 -36.51 -25.39
CA GLY A 355 -7.70 -36.44 -24.17
C GLY A 355 -6.67 -35.27 -24.14
N ASP A 356 -6.53 -34.51 -25.22
CA ASP A 356 -5.68 -33.33 -25.25
C ASP A 356 -6.37 -32.15 -24.51
N ARG A 357 -5.55 -31.23 -23.98
CA ARG A 357 -6.00 -30.02 -23.29
C ARG A 357 -5.32 -28.78 -23.86
N LEU A 358 -6.12 -27.80 -24.27
CA LEU A 358 -5.64 -26.47 -24.63
C LEU A 358 -5.59 -25.61 -23.36
N PHE A 359 -4.47 -24.94 -23.11
CA PHE A 359 -4.27 -24.04 -21.98
C PHE A 359 -3.88 -22.65 -22.47
N LEU A 360 -4.72 -21.65 -22.15
CA LEU A 360 -4.40 -20.24 -22.30
C LEU A 360 -4.09 -19.70 -20.90
N MET A 361 -3.03 -18.90 -20.73
CA MET A 361 -2.51 -18.50 -19.44
C MET A 361 -1.92 -17.09 -19.45
N SER A 362 -1.95 -16.40 -18.31
CA SER A 362 -1.23 -15.13 -18.13
C SER A 362 0.26 -15.36 -17.88
N ASP A 363 1.05 -14.30 -18.04
CA ASP A 363 2.49 -14.27 -17.81
C ASP A 363 2.86 -14.50 -16.33
N GLY A 364 1.98 -14.10 -15.39
CA GLY A 364 2.19 -14.37 -13.96
C GLY A 364 2.38 -15.85 -13.61
N ILE A 365 2.08 -16.78 -14.53
CA ILE A 365 2.43 -18.21 -14.38
C ILE A 365 3.89 -18.43 -14.78
N THR A 366 4.31 -17.98 -15.96
CA THR A 366 5.66 -18.23 -16.50
C THR A 366 6.71 -17.32 -15.88
N GLU A 367 6.32 -16.07 -15.51
CA GLU A 367 7.18 -15.10 -14.84
C GLU A 367 7.18 -15.25 -13.30
N CYS A 368 6.45 -16.24 -12.76
CA CYS A 368 6.53 -16.55 -11.35
C CYS A 368 7.99 -16.82 -10.95
N ALA A 369 8.56 -15.90 -10.16
CA ALA A 369 9.96 -15.96 -9.76
C ALA A 369 10.16 -16.69 -8.43
N ASP A 370 11.26 -17.42 -8.31
CA ASP A 370 11.70 -18.00 -7.05
C ASP A 370 12.31 -16.92 -6.11
N PRO A 371 12.64 -17.23 -4.85
CA PRO A 371 13.24 -16.27 -3.92
C PRO A 371 14.59 -15.70 -4.39
N THR A 372 15.23 -16.30 -5.40
CA THR A 372 16.48 -15.80 -6.00
C THR A 372 16.25 -14.93 -7.22
N GLY A 373 14.98 -14.82 -7.69
CA GLY A 373 14.58 -14.03 -8.85
C GLY A 373 14.60 -14.81 -10.17
N ILE A 374 14.72 -16.14 -10.13
CA ILE A 374 14.66 -16.98 -11.35
C ILE A 374 13.21 -17.32 -11.65
N GLU A 375 12.75 -16.96 -12.84
CA GLU A 375 11.41 -17.24 -13.34
C GLU A 375 11.20 -18.73 -13.64
N LEU A 376 9.97 -19.19 -13.51
CA LEU A 376 9.57 -20.56 -13.81
C LEU A 376 9.80 -20.90 -15.29
N GLY A 377 9.45 -19.98 -16.19
CA GLY A 377 9.53 -20.12 -17.63
C GLY A 377 8.61 -21.20 -18.21
N GLU A 378 8.59 -21.28 -19.53
CA GLU A 378 7.80 -22.30 -20.25
C GLU A 378 8.26 -23.73 -19.95
N ASP A 379 9.56 -23.96 -19.79
CA ASP A 379 10.12 -25.28 -19.44
C ASP A 379 9.66 -25.75 -18.04
N GLY A 380 9.63 -24.82 -17.08
CA GLY A 380 9.12 -25.07 -15.75
C GLY A 380 7.64 -25.41 -15.77
N LEU A 381 6.86 -24.63 -16.50
CA LEU A 381 5.43 -24.90 -16.68
C LEU A 381 5.21 -26.26 -17.36
N ALA A 382 5.90 -26.56 -18.46
CA ALA A 382 5.78 -27.84 -19.16
C ALA A 382 6.10 -29.03 -18.24
N ARG A 383 7.07 -28.89 -17.33
CA ARG A 383 7.39 -29.91 -16.31
C ARG A 383 6.22 -30.13 -15.37
N ILE A 384 5.59 -29.05 -14.86
CA ILE A 384 4.44 -29.12 -13.95
C ILE A 384 3.25 -29.78 -14.66
N LEU A 385 2.93 -29.35 -15.88
CA LEU A 385 1.82 -29.90 -16.66
C LEU A 385 2.00 -31.40 -16.90
N ARG A 386 3.21 -31.86 -17.27
CA ARG A 386 3.52 -33.30 -17.44
C ARG A 386 3.37 -34.09 -16.15
N GLN A 387 3.88 -33.56 -15.04
CA GLN A 387 3.84 -34.21 -13.74
C GLN A 387 2.39 -34.47 -13.29
N HIS A 388 1.50 -33.51 -13.57
CA HIS A 388 0.11 -33.55 -13.14
C HIS A 388 -0.89 -33.89 -14.25
N ALA A 389 -0.44 -34.34 -15.41
CA ALA A 389 -1.26 -34.64 -16.60
C ALA A 389 -2.44 -35.61 -16.34
N ARG A 390 -2.32 -36.49 -15.35
CA ARG A 390 -3.35 -37.46 -15.00
C ARG A 390 -4.48 -36.90 -14.14
N LEU A 391 -4.33 -35.71 -13.60
CA LEU A 391 -5.38 -35.06 -12.81
C LEU A 391 -6.50 -34.57 -13.74
N THR A 392 -7.69 -34.41 -13.19
CA THR A 392 -8.77 -33.65 -13.87
C THR A 392 -8.35 -32.18 -14.07
N SER A 393 -8.95 -31.46 -15.01
CA SER A 393 -8.58 -30.08 -15.28
C SER A 393 -8.71 -29.16 -14.05
N PRO A 394 -9.74 -29.27 -13.19
CA PRO A 394 -9.74 -28.55 -11.91
C PRO A 394 -8.58 -28.96 -10.98
N GLY A 395 -8.31 -30.27 -10.87
CA GLY A 395 -7.19 -30.76 -10.04
C GLY A 395 -5.81 -30.34 -10.57
N LEU A 396 -5.65 -30.23 -11.89
CA LEU A 396 -4.43 -29.71 -12.52
C LEU A 396 -4.23 -28.22 -12.18
N MET A 397 -5.30 -27.41 -12.21
CA MET A 397 -5.24 -26.00 -11.80
C MET A 397 -4.85 -25.83 -10.34
N ASP A 398 -5.42 -26.64 -9.44
CA ASP A 398 -5.07 -26.61 -8.01
C ASP A 398 -3.61 -27.05 -7.76
N ALA A 399 -3.15 -28.08 -8.48
CA ALA A 399 -1.77 -28.54 -8.44
C ALA A 399 -0.81 -27.46 -8.98
N LEU A 400 -1.17 -26.80 -10.09
CA LEU A 400 -0.38 -25.70 -10.65
C LEU A 400 -0.19 -24.57 -9.63
N VAL A 401 -1.27 -24.10 -8.99
CA VAL A 401 -1.18 -23.07 -7.95
C VAL A 401 -0.25 -23.50 -6.80
N SER A 402 -0.35 -24.77 -6.36
CA SER A 402 0.48 -25.30 -5.29
C SER A 402 1.97 -25.36 -5.68
N GLU A 403 2.27 -25.72 -6.94
CA GLU A 403 3.64 -25.74 -7.48
C GLU A 403 4.20 -24.31 -7.62
N LEU A 404 3.39 -23.34 -8.11
CA LEU A 404 3.78 -21.93 -8.18
C LEU A 404 4.08 -21.36 -6.79
N GLN A 405 3.23 -21.62 -5.80
CA GLN A 405 3.47 -21.18 -4.41
C GLN A 405 4.76 -21.79 -3.84
N ARG A 406 5.05 -23.04 -4.16
CA ARG A 406 6.30 -23.70 -3.76
C ARG A 406 7.50 -23.07 -4.46
N HIS A 407 7.41 -22.77 -5.75
CA HIS A 407 8.45 -22.12 -6.52
C HIS A 407 8.73 -20.71 -5.97
N ALA A 408 7.69 -19.94 -5.68
CA ALA A 408 7.78 -18.61 -5.06
C ALA A 408 8.27 -18.62 -3.60
N GLY A 409 8.52 -19.79 -2.99
CA GLY A 409 8.97 -19.88 -1.60
C GLY A 409 7.91 -19.50 -0.56
N GLY A 410 6.62 -19.56 -0.91
CA GLY A 410 5.49 -19.20 -0.04
C GLY A 410 5.22 -17.69 0.03
N ILE A 411 5.83 -16.89 -0.82
CA ILE A 411 5.55 -15.46 -0.97
C ILE A 411 4.32 -15.29 -1.87
N ASP A 412 3.52 -14.25 -1.62
CA ASP A 412 2.40 -13.89 -2.49
C ASP A 412 2.88 -13.58 -3.92
N PHE A 413 2.04 -13.91 -4.89
CA PHE A 413 2.36 -13.67 -6.29
C PHE A 413 2.52 -12.17 -6.57
N ARG A 414 3.53 -11.84 -7.37
CA ARG A 414 3.83 -10.45 -7.75
C ARG A 414 2.90 -9.94 -8.84
N ASP A 415 2.38 -10.87 -9.65
CA ASP A 415 1.43 -10.60 -10.71
C ASP A 415 0.25 -11.55 -10.65
N ASP A 416 -0.81 -11.24 -11.41
CA ASP A 416 -2.02 -12.04 -11.47
C ASP A 416 -1.71 -13.41 -12.08
N VAL A 417 -2.19 -14.45 -11.44
CA VAL A 417 -2.06 -15.86 -11.91
C VAL A 417 -3.39 -16.29 -12.46
N SER A 418 -3.50 -16.37 -13.76
CA SER A 418 -4.75 -16.75 -14.42
C SER A 418 -4.56 -17.72 -15.59
N GLY A 419 -5.64 -18.42 -15.93
CA GLY A 419 -5.65 -19.28 -17.10
C GLY A 419 -6.96 -20.04 -17.29
N VAL A 420 -7.15 -20.53 -18.48
CA VAL A 420 -8.28 -21.38 -18.87
C VAL A 420 -7.79 -22.64 -19.55
N ILE A 421 -8.23 -23.80 -19.07
CA ILE A 421 -8.01 -25.10 -19.70
C ILE A 421 -9.29 -25.52 -20.39
N PHE A 422 -9.19 -25.85 -21.68
CA PHE A 422 -10.21 -26.55 -22.42
C PHE A 422 -9.77 -28.03 -22.61
N ASP A 423 -10.52 -28.95 -22.05
CA ASP A 423 -10.28 -30.41 -22.05
C ASP A 423 -11.18 -31.03 -23.13
N TRP A 424 -10.61 -31.64 -24.16
CA TRP A 424 -11.39 -32.29 -25.20
C TRP A 424 -11.26 -33.81 -25.13
N ARG A 425 -12.37 -34.50 -24.87
CA ARG A 425 -12.44 -35.96 -24.67
C ARG A 425 -12.75 -36.71 -25.95
N GLY A 426 -13.05 -36.01 -27.02
CA GLY A 426 -13.49 -36.58 -28.29
C GLY A 426 -15.00 -36.49 -28.48
N PRO A 427 -15.50 -36.79 -29.72
CA PRO A 427 -16.92 -36.75 -30.01
C PRO A 427 -17.66 -37.78 -29.16
N SER A 428 -18.91 -37.47 -28.78
CA SER A 428 -19.78 -38.45 -28.14
C SER A 428 -20.01 -39.64 -29.08
N LEU A 429 -19.72 -40.85 -28.62
CA LEU A 429 -20.01 -42.09 -29.34
C LEU A 429 -21.51 -42.30 -29.43
#